data_95aa2b2353feb861449464dbb11b1e94
#
_entry.id   95aa2b2353feb861449464dbb11b1e94
#
_cell.length_a   1.000
_cell.length_b   1.000
_cell.length_c   1.000
_cell.angle_alpha   90.00
_cell.angle_beta   90.00
_cell.angle_gamma   90.00
#
_symmetry.space_group_name_H-M   'P 1'
#
loop_
_entity.id
_entity.type
_entity.pdbx_description
1 polymer ?
#
loop_
_entity_poly.entity_id
_entity_poly.type
_entity_poly.pdbx_seq_one_letter_code
_entity_poly.pdbx_strand_id
1 'polypeptide(L)'
;MPDYVIEELDSCNIKVKCERHHAKELSDFFTFKVPGHKFMPSYRAKKWDGQIKLYNMYSQKIYAGLESYIEKFCQDRGYTCEKPERKRKKWSKDHLESLLSGLNLTIQGKPVIPHDHQKEAILHGMNAERCLLLSPTGSGKSLIIYTLMRHFMNLTPEDKKVLVIVPTVGLVSQMFHDFIEYGGEGWNARTHCHMLYSGKEKATRSRVVISTWQSLVNMPEEFFQQFGTVFGDEAHLFKSKSLKQILSRLTTCPYRIATTGTLDGLLTHKLVIEGLFGPTKKVVTTKKLMERKLLSNLTIDCLMLSYTGTDRQFMRRTRYADEIEWIVTDERRNKFICDLAERTKGNTLVLFQFVEKHGKVLHEMLKDSKKPVHFIYGGTDVEQREAVRKLVEETDDSIIIASYGTFSTGVNIKRLNNIVFASPSKSRVRVLQSIGRQLRKSVHKSTARLYDIVDDLSWKKYENHTLRHFYERKKIYDAEGFDYKIVKIPLTGERNEQNPLQGS
;
A
#
# COMPACT_ATOMS: atom_id res chain seq x y z
N MET A 1 -19.87 -21.74 -33.82
CA MET A 1 -20.02 -20.65 -32.84
C MET A 1 -18.71 -20.54 -32.03
N PRO A 2 -18.30 -19.37 -31.62
CA PRO A 2 -17.12 -19.26 -30.76
C PRO A 2 -17.35 -19.97 -29.42
N ASP A 3 -16.27 -20.51 -28.82
CA ASP A 3 -16.36 -21.23 -27.55
C ASP A 3 -16.73 -20.28 -26.40
N TYR A 4 -16.27 -19.02 -26.47
CA TYR A 4 -16.56 -17.96 -25.52
C TYR A 4 -16.97 -16.67 -26.23
N VAL A 5 -18.03 -16.01 -25.74
CA VAL A 5 -18.48 -14.69 -26.21
C VAL A 5 -18.53 -13.74 -25.04
N ILE A 6 -17.76 -12.66 -25.12
CA ILE A 6 -17.72 -11.60 -24.11
C ILE A 6 -18.73 -10.51 -24.49
N GLU A 7 -19.64 -10.19 -23.58
CA GLU A 7 -20.61 -9.10 -23.72
C GLU A 7 -20.42 -8.08 -22.61
N GLU A 8 -20.53 -6.80 -22.93
CA GLU A 8 -20.57 -5.73 -21.92
C GLU A 8 -21.90 -5.72 -21.18
N LEU A 9 -21.86 -5.66 -19.85
CA LEU A 9 -23.05 -5.45 -19.05
C LEU A 9 -23.11 -4.02 -18.49
N ASP A 10 -22.02 -3.61 -17.87
CA ASP A 10 -21.86 -2.29 -17.27
C ASP A 10 -20.37 -1.96 -17.12
N SER A 11 -20.03 -0.77 -16.59
CA SER A 11 -18.64 -0.39 -16.41
C SER A 11 -17.87 -1.23 -15.37
N CYS A 12 -18.54 -2.11 -14.63
CA CYS A 12 -17.89 -2.97 -13.62
C CYS A 12 -17.80 -4.42 -14.08
N ASN A 13 -18.80 -4.90 -14.85
CA ASN A 13 -18.99 -6.31 -15.15
C ASN A 13 -19.11 -6.57 -16.65
N ILE A 14 -18.62 -7.72 -17.06
CA ILE A 14 -18.87 -8.34 -18.35
C ILE A 14 -19.57 -9.67 -18.17
N LYS A 15 -20.28 -10.12 -19.20
CA LYS A 15 -20.88 -11.44 -19.28
C LYS A 15 -20.06 -12.30 -20.25
N VAL A 16 -19.70 -13.52 -19.85
CA VAL A 16 -18.96 -14.46 -20.66
C VAL A 16 -19.86 -15.64 -20.96
N LYS A 17 -20.49 -15.60 -22.12
CA LYS A 17 -21.36 -16.66 -22.63
C LYS A 17 -20.52 -17.80 -23.16
N CYS A 18 -20.79 -19.01 -22.73
CA CYS A 18 -20.16 -20.24 -23.18
C CYS A 18 -21.03 -21.45 -22.79
N GLU A 19 -20.70 -22.61 -23.31
CA GLU A 19 -21.33 -23.84 -22.88
C GLU A 19 -21.01 -24.23 -21.43
N ARG A 20 -21.85 -25.09 -20.83
CA ARG A 20 -21.76 -25.42 -19.40
C ARG A 20 -20.40 -26.00 -18.98
N HIS A 21 -19.80 -26.85 -19.83
CA HIS A 21 -18.47 -27.41 -19.52
C HIS A 21 -17.37 -26.35 -19.57
N HIS A 22 -17.40 -25.46 -20.57
CA HIS A 22 -16.51 -24.29 -20.65
C HIS A 22 -16.69 -23.32 -19.49
N ALA A 23 -17.95 -23.07 -19.07
CA ALA A 23 -18.24 -22.25 -17.89
C ALA A 23 -17.64 -22.84 -16.61
N LYS A 24 -17.61 -24.16 -16.49
CA LYS A 24 -16.98 -24.83 -15.35
C LYS A 24 -15.46 -24.65 -15.37
N GLU A 25 -14.81 -24.85 -16.49
CA GLU A 25 -13.36 -24.64 -16.62
C GLU A 25 -12.97 -23.19 -16.31
N LEU A 26 -13.72 -22.22 -16.83
CA LEU A 26 -13.50 -20.81 -16.56
C LEU A 26 -13.72 -20.51 -15.06
N SER A 27 -14.72 -21.10 -14.43
CA SER A 27 -14.97 -20.98 -12.99
C SER A 27 -13.83 -21.56 -12.17
N ASP A 28 -13.32 -22.72 -12.54
CA ASP A 28 -12.20 -23.37 -11.86
C ASP A 28 -10.93 -22.51 -12.01
N PHE A 29 -10.68 -21.93 -13.18
CA PHE A 29 -9.56 -21.01 -13.42
C PHE A 29 -9.62 -19.75 -12.54
N PHE A 30 -10.81 -19.19 -12.32
CA PHE A 30 -11.05 -18.01 -11.50
C PHE A 30 -11.46 -18.33 -10.06
N THR A 31 -11.21 -19.55 -9.58
CA THR A 31 -11.45 -19.98 -8.20
C THR A 31 -10.13 -20.16 -7.45
N PHE A 32 -9.99 -19.49 -6.31
CA PHE A 32 -8.76 -19.47 -5.53
C PHE A 32 -9.03 -19.76 -4.06
N LYS A 33 -8.20 -20.59 -3.44
CA LYS A 33 -8.20 -20.79 -1.98
C LYS A 33 -7.58 -19.57 -1.28
N VAL A 34 -8.28 -19.06 -0.28
CA VAL A 34 -7.77 -17.95 0.54
C VAL A 34 -6.68 -18.46 1.49
N PRO A 35 -5.47 -17.89 1.48
CA PRO A 35 -4.42 -18.27 2.41
C PRO A 35 -4.90 -18.12 3.86
N GLY A 36 -4.66 -19.15 4.66
CA GLY A 36 -5.10 -19.16 6.07
C GLY A 36 -6.61 -19.38 6.28
N HIS A 37 -7.38 -19.73 5.25
CA HIS A 37 -8.83 -19.96 5.36
C HIS A 37 -9.21 -20.93 6.48
N LYS A 38 -8.39 -21.96 6.77
CA LYS A 38 -8.62 -22.94 7.84
C LYS A 38 -8.71 -22.32 9.23
N PHE A 39 -8.14 -21.15 9.43
CA PHE A 39 -8.17 -20.41 10.71
C PHE A 39 -9.32 -19.41 10.80
N MET A 40 -10.06 -19.20 9.72
CA MET A 40 -11.17 -18.23 9.69
C MET A 40 -12.44 -18.80 10.32
N PRO A 41 -13.16 -18.02 11.17
CA PRO A 41 -14.37 -18.49 11.84
C PRO A 41 -15.45 -19.00 10.87
N SER A 42 -15.64 -18.34 9.74
CA SER A 42 -16.62 -18.72 8.70
C SER A 42 -16.32 -20.09 8.07
N TYR A 43 -15.03 -20.43 7.88
CA TYR A 43 -14.61 -21.75 7.40
C TYR A 43 -14.79 -22.81 8.47
N ARG A 44 -14.36 -22.51 9.72
CA ARG A 44 -14.55 -23.44 10.86
C ARG A 44 -16.02 -23.74 11.13
N ALA A 45 -16.88 -22.73 10.96
CA ALA A 45 -18.32 -22.87 11.09
C ALA A 45 -19.00 -23.49 9.84
N LYS A 46 -18.24 -23.97 8.84
CA LYS A 46 -18.72 -24.54 7.57
C LYS A 46 -19.67 -23.62 6.78
N LYS A 47 -19.66 -22.31 7.04
CA LYS A 47 -20.46 -21.29 6.32
C LYS A 47 -19.81 -20.83 5.03
N TRP A 48 -18.56 -21.21 4.78
CA TRP A 48 -17.79 -20.83 3.62
C TRP A 48 -16.74 -21.90 3.30
N ASP A 49 -16.50 -22.17 2.02
CA ASP A 49 -15.61 -23.24 1.51
C ASP A 49 -14.11 -22.83 1.46
N GLY A 50 -13.76 -21.65 1.95
CA GLY A 50 -12.39 -21.13 1.94
C GLY A 50 -11.93 -20.61 0.57
N GLN A 51 -12.84 -20.45 -0.40
CA GLN A 51 -12.54 -20.06 -1.76
C GLN A 51 -13.12 -18.69 -2.12
N ILE A 52 -12.48 -18.00 -3.03
CA ILE A 52 -13.01 -16.85 -3.74
C ILE A 52 -13.23 -17.27 -5.18
N LYS A 53 -14.46 -17.10 -5.66
CA LYS A 53 -14.87 -17.37 -7.05
C LYS A 53 -15.14 -16.02 -7.71
N LEU A 54 -14.36 -15.68 -8.73
CA LEU A 54 -14.48 -14.39 -9.43
C LEU A 54 -15.45 -14.48 -10.61
N TYR A 55 -15.58 -15.64 -11.23
CA TYR A 55 -16.58 -15.92 -12.26
C TYR A 55 -17.80 -16.64 -11.65
N ASN A 56 -18.97 -16.12 -11.92
CA ASN A 56 -20.22 -16.73 -11.50
C ASN A 56 -20.82 -17.52 -12.67
N MET A 57 -20.82 -18.85 -12.55
CA MET A 57 -21.30 -19.76 -13.60
C MET A 57 -22.79 -19.57 -13.95
N TYR A 58 -23.64 -19.20 -12.99
CA TYR A 58 -25.08 -19.06 -13.21
C TYR A 58 -25.43 -17.78 -13.94
N SER A 59 -24.89 -16.66 -13.50
CA SER A 59 -25.10 -15.36 -14.14
C SER A 59 -24.11 -15.11 -15.27
N GLN A 60 -23.09 -15.93 -15.42
CA GLN A 60 -21.98 -15.80 -16.37
C GLN A 60 -21.23 -14.47 -16.24
N LYS A 61 -21.26 -13.84 -15.05
CA LYS A 61 -20.66 -12.54 -14.77
C LYS A 61 -19.27 -12.66 -14.20
N ILE A 62 -18.41 -11.73 -14.62
CA ILE A 62 -17.08 -11.51 -14.06
C ILE A 62 -16.76 -10.01 -14.13
N TYR A 63 -15.80 -9.53 -13.33
CA TYR A 63 -15.36 -8.15 -13.40
C TYR A 63 -14.73 -7.82 -14.75
N ALA A 64 -15.11 -6.68 -15.32
CA ALA A 64 -14.67 -6.24 -16.64
C ALA A 64 -13.15 -6.05 -16.76
N GLY A 65 -12.45 -5.70 -15.67
CA GLY A 65 -10.99 -5.58 -15.68
C GLY A 65 -10.24 -6.90 -15.88
N LEU A 66 -10.92 -8.06 -15.82
CA LEU A 66 -10.33 -9.38 -16.03
C LEU A 66 -10.46 -9.89 -17.47
N GLU A 67 -10.96 -9.08 -18.40
CA GLU A 67 -11.15 -9.47 -19.81
C GLU A 67 -9.87 -10.03 -20.43
N SER A 68 -8.73 -9.38 -20.26
CA SER A 68 -7.45 -9.85 -20.79
C SER A 68 -7.01 -11.22 -20.24
N TYR A 69 -7.43 -11.56 -19.03
CA TYR A 69 -7.18 -12.90 -18.45
C TYR A 69 -8.04 -13.96 -19.09
N ILE A 70 -9.27 -13.62 -19.53
CA ILE A 70 -10.16 -14.52 -20.26
C ILE A 70 -9.61 -14.76 -21.67
N GLU A 71 -9.19 -13.70 -22.37
CA GLU A 71 -8.55 -13.82 -23.67
C GLU A 71 -7.33 -14.75 -23.61
N LYS A 72 -6.46 -14.53 -22.61
CA LYS A 72 -5.30 -15.39 -22.40
C LYS A 72 -5.69 -16.83 -22.05
N PHE A 73 -6.69 -17.03 -21.21
CA PHE A 73 -7.21 -18.36 -20.88
C PHE A 73 -7.66 -19.12 -22.13
N CYS A 74 -8.39 -18.44 -23.02
CA CYS A 74 -8.83 -19.01 -24.31
C CYS A 74 -7.64 -19.32 -25.21
N GLN A 75 -6.72 -18.38 -25.36
CA GLN A 75 -5.51 -18.56 -26.18
C GLN A 75 -4.65 -19.75 -25.71
N ASP A 76 -4.39 -19.83 -24.39
CA ASP A 76 -3.57 -20.89 -23.79
C ASP A 76 -4.17 -22.31 -23.98
N ARG A 77 -5.49 -22.40 -24.25
CA ARG A 77 -6.24 -23.67 -24.46
C ARG A 77 -6.71 -23.90 -25.88
N GLY A 78 -6.43 -22.99 -26.80
CA GLY A 78 -6.85 -23.07 -28.18
C GLY A 78 -8.35 -22.84 -28.39
N TYR A 79 -9.02 -22.16 -27.44
CA TYR A 79 -10.43 -21.79 -27.59
C TYR A 79 -10.61 -20.51 -28.39
N THR A 80 -11.71 -20.43 -29.13
CA THR A 80 -12.13 -19.22 -29.82
C THR A 80 -12.84 -18.27 -28.86
N CYS A 81 -12.46 -16.99 -28.87
CA CYS A 81 -13.05 -15.98 -28.03
C CYS A 81 -13.47 -14.76 -28.85
N GLU A 82 -14.76 -14.47 -28.87
CA GLU A 82 -15.33 -13.29 -29.51
C GLU A 82 -15.58 -12.20 -28.47
N LYS A 83 -15.26 -10.95 -28.82
CA LYS A 83 -15.46 -9.80 -27.96
C LYS A 83 -15.99 -8.61 -28.76
N PRO A 84 -16.70 -7.66 -28.10
CA PRO A 84 -17.20 -6.48 -28.78
C PRO A 84 -16.04 -5.60 -29.28
N GLU A 85 -16.17 -5.10 -30.50
CA GLU A 85 -15.27 -4.10 -31.02
C GLU A 85 -15.46 -2.77 -30.25
N ARG A 86 -14.40 -2.30 -29.61
CA ARG A 86 -14.40 -1.00 -28.92
C ARG A 86 -13.58 0.00 -29.70
N LYS A 87 -14.22 1.03 -30.21
CA LYS A 87 -13.53 2.18 -30.81
C LYS A 87 -12.92 3.06 -29.71
N ARG A 88 -11.74 2.66 -29.20
CA ARG A 88 -11.00 3.49 -28.24
C ARG A 88 -10.17 4.53 -28.97
N LYS A 89 -10.24 5.77 -28.47
CA LYS A 89 -9.35 6.83 -28.93
C LYS A 89 -7.92 6.52 -28.48
N LYS A 90 -6.98 6.49 -29.44
CA LYS A 90 -5.56 6.32 -29.14
C LYS A 90 -4.91 7.69 -28.96
N TRP A 91 -4.28 7.87 -27.82
CA TRP A 91 -3.56 9.07 -27.47
C TRP A 91 -2.07 8.91 -27.77
N SER A 92 -1.49 9.86 -28.51
CA SER A 92 -0.06 9.88 -28.83
C SER A 92 0.75 10.61 -27.76
N LYS A 93 2.07 10.57 -27.90
CA LYS A 93 2.96 11.38 -27.06
C LYS A 93 2.74 12.88 -27.27
N ASP A 94 2.43 13.30 -28.50
CA ASP A 94 2.16 14.73 -28.79
C ASP A 94 0.91 15.23 -28.09
N HIS A 95 -0.13 14.40 -28.01
CA HIS A 95 -1.32 14.71 -27.21
C HIS A 95 -1.01 14.82 -25.72
N LEU A 96 -0.12 13.96 -25.20
CA LEU A 96 0.33 14.06 -23.81
C LEU A 96 1.10 15.37 -23.58
N GLU A 97 2.05 15.73 -24.43
CA GLU A 97 2.81 16.99 -24.28
C GLU A 97 1.89 18.20 -24.41
N SER A 98 0.93 18.19 -25.31
CA SER A 98 -0.10 19.23 -25.42
C SER A 98 -0.94 19.35 -24.14
N LEU A 99 -1.36 18.23 -23.57
CA LEU A 99 -2.08 18.20 -22.28
C LEU A 99 -1.21 18.81 -21.17
N LEU A 100 0.05 18.38 -21.04
CA LEU A 100 0.96 18.85 -20.00
C LEU A 100 1.25 20.35 -20.13
N SER A 101 1.43 20.84 -21.33
CA SER A 101 1.63 22.27 -21.61
C SER A 101 0.39 23.10 -21.22
N GLY A 102 -0.82 22.60 -21.51
CA GLY A 102 -2.06 23.28 -21.14
C GLY A 102 -2.40 23.27 -19.65
N LEU A 103 -1.83 22.32 -18.89
CA LEU A 103 -2.06 22.22 -17.44
C LEU A 103 -1.24 23.20 -16.61
N ASN A 104 -0.12 23.72 -17.11
CA ASN A 104 0.79 24.64 -16.40
C ASN A 104 1.11 24.16 -14.98
N LEU A 105 1.55 22.90 -14.87
CA LEU A 105 1.77 22.23 -13.58
C LEU A 105 2.78 22.97 -12.72
N THR A 106 2.48 23.14 -11.43
CA THR A 106 3.38 23.77 -10.46
C THR A 106 3.59 22.92 -9.21
N ILE A 107 4.72 23.09 -8.55
CA ILE A 107 5.00 22.59 -7.20
C ILE A 107 5.71 23.70 -6.43
N GLN A 108 5.18 24.11 -5.28
CA GLN A 108 5.67 25.24 -4.49
C GLN A 108 5.78 26.52 -5.34
N GLY A 109 4.80 26.76 -6.20
CA GLY A 109 4.76 27.92 -7.10
C GLY A 109 5.77 27.90 -8.24
N LYS A 110 6.55 26.82 -8.40
CA LYS A 110 7.52 26.68 -9.49
C LYS A 110 6.98 25.72 -10.55
N PRO A 111 7.15 26.03 -11.85
CA PRO A 111 6.77 25.12 -12.93
C PRO A 111 7.44 23.76 -12.76
N VAL A 112 6.68 22.69 -13.01
CA VAL A 112 7.19 21.32 -12.94
C VAL A 112 6.86 20.56 -14.22
N ILE A 113 7.84 19.80 -14.70
CA ILE A 113 7.69 18.87 -15.82
C ILE A 113 7.68 17.45 -15.24
N PRO A 114 6.65 16.65 -15.51
CA PRO A 114 6.61 15.25 -15.07
C PRO A 114 7.82 14.47 -15.61
N HIS A 115 8.37 13.61 -14.75
CA HIS A 115 9.47 12.71 -15.15
C HIS A 115 8.99 11.67 -16.18
N ASP A 116 9.92 11.07 -16.95
CA ASP A 116 9.59 10.11 -18.01
C ASP A 116 8.70 8.98 -17.54
N HIS A 117 8.98 8.38 -16.36
CA HIS A 117 8.14 7.32 -15.81
C HIS A 117 6.72 7.79 -15.47
N GLN A 118 6.54 9.06 -15.10
CA GLN A 118 5.22 9.66 -14.88
C GLN A 118 4.51 9.90 -16.20
N LYS A 119 5.22 10.44 -17.21
CA LYS A 119 4.70 10.61 -18.58
C LYS A 119 4.25 9.27 -19.19
N GLU A 120 5.06 8.20 -19.04
CA GLU A 120 4.71 6.86 -19.48
C GLU A 120 3.47 6.33 -18.77
N ALA A 121 3.36 6.53 -17.45
CA ALA A 121 2.20 6.12 -16.67
C ALA A 121 0.93 6.87 -17.06
N ILE A 122 1.03 8.18 -17.28
CA ILE A 122 -0.09 9.03 -17.72
C ILE A 122 -0.56 8.59 -19.10
N LEU A 123 0.34 8.46 -20.07
CA LEU A 123 0.00 8.03 -21.43
C LEU A 123 -0.64 6.63 -21.43
N HIS A 124 -0.10 5.72 -20.60
CA HIS A 124 -0.72 4.39 -20.43
C HIS A 124 -2.13 4.50 -19.87
N GLY A 125 -2.35 5.30 -18.82
CA GLY A 125 -3.67 5.51 -18.22
C GLY A 125 -4.68 6.13 -19.20
N MET A 126 -4.26 7.11 -19.98
CA MET A 126 -5.08 7.73 -21.04
C MET A 126 -5.55 6.70 -22.07
N ASN A 127 -4.68 5.78 -22.48
CA ASN A 127 -4.98 4.78 -23.51
C ASN A 127 -5.71 3.54 -22.97
N ALA A 128 -5.45 3.17 -21.71
CA ALA A 128 -6.04 1.99 -21.11
C ALA A 128 -7.47 2.23 -20.61
N GLU A 129 -7.82 3.49 -20.26
CA GLU A 129 -9.10 3.89 -19.65
C GLU A 129 -9.37 3.23 -18.30
N ARG A 130 -8.87 2.01 -18.11
CA ARG A 130 -8.87 1.27 -16.85
C ARG A 130 -7.54 0.55 -16.62
N CYS A 131 -6.90 0.82 -15.50
CA CYS A 131 -5.64 0.15 -15.13
C CYS A 131 -5.32 0.31 -13.65
N LEU A 132 -4.44 -0.56 -13.17
CA LEU A 132 -3.76 -0.45 -11.88
C LEU A 132 -2.30 -0.05 -12.14
N LEU A 133 -1.92 1.14 -11.72
CA LEU A 133 -0.55 1.65 -11.82
C LEU A 133 0.24 1.26 -10.57
N LEU A 134 1.17 0.31 -10.71
CA LEU A 134 2.08 -0.09 -9.65
C LEU A 134 3.30 0.81 -9.66
N SER A 135 3.36 1.73 -8.69
CA SER A 135 4.35 2.80 -8.61
C SER A 135 4.77 3.02 -7.15
N PRO A 136 6.06 2.90 -6.80
CA PRO A 136 6.50 2.95 -5.41
C PRO A 136 6.21 4.30 -4.74
N THR A 137 6.33 4.33 -3.41
CA THR A 137 6.23 5.57 -2.65
C THR A 137 7.33 6.55 -3.11
N GLY A 138 6.95 7.82 -3.27
CA GLY A 138 7.88 8.87 -3.76
C GLY A 138 8.03 8.95 -5.28
N SER A 139 7.31 8.14 -6.05
CA SER A 139 7.29 8.23 -7.53
C SER A 139 6.39 9.34 -8.09
N GLY A 140 5.67 10.08 -7.24
CA GLY A 140 4.76 11.15 -7.66
C GLY A 140 3.38 10.65 -8.12
N LYS A 141 2.82 9.63 -7.45
CA LYS A 141 1.47 9.09 -7.75
C LYS A 141 0.38 10.15 -7.76
N SER A 142 0.41 11.12 -6.83
CA SER A 142 -0.59 12.19 -6.78
C SER A 142 -0.56 13.09 -8.02
N LEU A 143 0.62 13.36 -8.59
CA LEU A 143 0.75 14.11 -9.85
C LEU A 143 0.19 13.31 -11.04
N ILE A 144 0.44 12.00 -11.08
CA ILE A 144 -0.14 11.11 -12.10
C ILE A 144 -1.66 11.11 -12.00
N ILE A 145 -2.21 10.97 -10.78
CA ILE A 145 -3.67 11.03 -10.53
C ILE A 145 -4.23 12.38 -10.96
N TYR A 146 -3.59 13.49 -10.57
CA TYR A 146 -4.02 14.84 -10.94
C TYR A 146 -4.09 15.01 -12.46
N THR A 147 -3.03 14.66 -13.17
CA THR A 147 -2.96 14.82 -14.63
C THR A 147 -4.01 13.96 -15.35
N LEU A 148 -4.16 12.69 -14.94
CA LEU A 148 -5.18 11.81 -15.49
C LEU A 148 -6.61 12.28 -15.11
N MET A 149 -6.82 12.78 -13.91
CA MET A 149 -8.08 13.37 -13.48
C MET A 149 -8.47 14.53 -14.37
N ARG A 150 -7.54 15.47 -14.64
CA ARG A 150 -7.77 16.60 -15.54
C ARG A 150 -8.08 16.14 -16.96
N HIS A 151 -7.39 15.11 -17.46
CA HIS A 151 -7.65 14.51 -18.76
C HIS A 151 -9.06 13.91 -18.84
N PHE A 152 -9.41 13.02 -17.91
CA PHE A 152 -10.70 12.34 -17.93
C PHE A 152 -11.87 13.25 -17.58
N MET A 153 -11.65 14.32 -16.81
CA MET A 153 -12.66 15.34 -16.54
C MET A 153 -13.14 16.02 -17.83
N ASN A 154 -12.25 16.18 -18.81
CA ASN A 154 -12.60 16.73 -20.13
C ASN A 154 -13.35 15.72 -21.04
N LEU A 155 -13.18 14.43 -20.79
CA LEU A 155 -13.86 13.34 -21.54
C LEU A 155 -15.16 12.91 -20.85
N THR A 156 -15.30 13.18 -19.58
CA THR A 156 -16.48 12.86 -18.79
C THR A 156 -17.56 13.91 -19.05
N PRO A 157 -18.83 13.52 -19.35
CA PRO A 157 -19.93 14.46 -19.54
C PRO A 157 -20.05 15.48 -18.40
N GLU A 158 -20.56 16.67 -18.68
CA GLU A 158 -20.60 17.76 -17.70
C GLU A 158 -21.48 17.46 -16.49
N ASP A 159 -22.51 16.64 -16.65
CA ASP A 159 -23.40 16.15 -15.59
C ASP A 159 -22.75 15.08 -14.72
N LYS A 160 -21.62 14.49 -15.15
CA LYS A 160 -20.88 13.47 -14.40
C LYS A 160 -19.68 14.07 -13.68
N LYS A 161 -19.33 13.44 -12.55
CA LYS A 161 -18.23 13.83 -11.67
C LYS A 161 -17.08 12.84 -11.70
N VAL A 162 -15.97 13.27 -11.13
CA VAL A 162 -14.79 12.42 -10.86
C VAL A 162 -14.77 12.09 -9.36
N LEU A 163 -14.59 10.81 -9.02
CA LEU A 163 -14.41 10.32 -7.66
C LEU A 163 -12.96 9.93 -7.41
N VAL A 164 -12.35 10.46 -6.35
CA VAL A 164 -11.01 10.04 -5.88
C VAL A 164 -11.16 9.41 -4.50
N ILE A 165 -10.85 8.12 -4.40
CA ILE A 165 -10.98 7.36 -3.15
C ILE A 165 -9.59 7.19 -2.54
N VAL A 166 -9.45 7.62 -1.29
CA VAL A 166 -8.22 7.49 -0.49
C VAL A 166 -8.51 6.80 0.85
N PRO A 167 -7.51 6.16 1.49
CA PRO A 167 -7.76 5.34 2.68
C PRO A 167 -8.09 6.11 3.97
N THR A 168 -7.62 7.34 4.14
CA THR A 168 -7.76 8.10 5.40
C THR A 168 -8.11 9.56 5.17
N VAL A 169 -8.70 10.21 6.18
CA VAL A 169 -9.03 11.64 6.15
C VAL A 169 -7.79 12.51 5.93
N GLY A 170 -6.66 12.15 6.55
CA GLY A 170 -5.39 12.86 6.33
C GLY A 170 -4.94 12.82 4.86
N LEU A 171 -5.17 11.71 4.16
CA LEU A 171 -4.88 11.59 2.73
C LEU A 171 -5.91 12.35 1.86
N VAL A 172 -7.16 12.51 2.31
CA VAL A 172 -8.13 13.41 1.63
C VAL A 172 -7.59 14.83 1.63
N SER A 173 -7.19 15.33 2.79
CA SER A 173 -6.63 16.69 2.93
C SER A 173 -5.32 16.84 2.15
N GLN A 174 -4.44 15.85 2.20
CA GLN A 174 -3.18 15.87 1.44
C GLN A 174 -3.45 15.92 -0.07
N MET A 175 -4.30 15.05 -0.60
CA MET A 175 -4.62 15.00 -2.03
C MET A 175 -5.25 16.32 -2.50
N PHE A 176 -6.11 16.91 -1.69
CA PHE A 176 -6.70 18.21 -1.98
C PHE A 176 -5.65 19.32 -2.05
N HIS A 177 -4.68 19.36 -1.10
CA HIS A 177 -3.58 20.32 -1.11
C HIS A 177 -2.62 20.08 -2.28
N ASP A 178 -2.30 18.81 -2.59
CA ASP A 178 -1.52 18.47 -3.77
C ASP A 178 -2.19 19.00 -5.05
N PHE A 179 -3.53 18.91 -5.16
CA PHE A 179 -4.28 19.42 -6.31
C PHE A 179 -4.28 20.95 -6.39
N ILE A 180 -4.31 21.64 -5.23
CA ILE A 180 -4.13 23.11 -5.20
C ILE A 180 -2.73 23.46 -5.73
N GLU A 181 -1.72 22.73 -5.28
CA GLU A 181 -0.33 22.99 -5.63
C GLU A 181 -0.05 22.73 -7.11
N TYR A 182 -0.64 21.67 -7.69
CA TYR A 182 -0.46 21.33 -9.10
C TYR A 182 -1.26 22.19 -10.06
N GLY A 183 -2.34 22.84 -9.60
CA GLY A 183 -3.33 23.50 -10.44
C GLY A 183 -2.83 24.73 -11.19
N GLY A 184 -1.75 25.36 -10.75
CA GLY A 184 -1.27 26.59 -11.33
C GLY A 184 -2.34 27.72 -11.33
N GLU A 185 -2.17 28.69 -12.22
CA GLU A 185 -3.10 29.82 -12.34
C GLU A 185 -4.42 29.46 -13.08
N GLY A 186 -4.41 28.39 -13.88
CA GLY A 186 -5.52 28.05 -14.76
C GLY A 186 -6.63 27.19 -14.16
N TRP A 187 -6.43 26.61 -12.97
CA TRP A 187 -7.40 25.70 -12.36
C TRP A 187 -7.37 25.73 -10.84
N ASN A 188 -8.49 26.14 -10.25
CA ASN A 188 -8.59 26.26 -8.80
C ASN A 188 -9.26 25.02 -8.17
N ALA A 189 -8.45 24.22 -7.48
CA ALA A 189 -8.95 23.03 -6.78
C ALA A 189 -10.02 23.36 -5.72
N ARG A 190 -9.99 24.55 -5.10
CA ARG A 190 -10.99 24.98 -4.10
C ARG A 190 -12.38 25.14 -4.70
N THR A 191 -12.47 25.47 -5.98
CA THR A 191 -13.74 25.60 -6.71
C THR A 191 -14.20 24.26 -7.27
N HIS A 192 -13.27 23.45 -7.77
CA HIS A 192 -13.58 22.22 -8.50
C HIS A 192 -13.60 20.96 -7.64
N CYS A 193 -12.95 20.96 -6.48
CA CYS A 193 -12.85 19.79 -5.61
C CYS A 193 -13.66 19.95 -4.32
N HIS A 194 -14.31 18.87 -3.91
CA HIS A 194 -14.99 18.74 -2.63
C HIS A 194 -14.39 17.60 -1.82
N MET A 195 -14.07 17.88 -0.54
CA MET A 195 -13.60 16.87 0.41
C MET A 195 -14.78 16.27 1.15
N LEU A 196 -15.03 14.98 0.95
CA LEU A 196 -16.15 14.25 1.56
C LEU A 196 -15.64 13.26 2.62
N TYR A 197 -15.87 13.57 3.91
CA TYR A 197 -15.60 12.70 5.05
C TYR A 197 -16.54 13.04 6.22
N SER A 198 -16.47 12.28 7.32
CA SER A 198 -17.37 12.50 8.48
C SER A 198 -17.36 13.96 8.94
N GLY A 199 -18.54 14.53 9.13
CA GLY A 199 -18.73 15.94 9.50
C GLY A 199 -18.72 16.94 8.32
N LYS A 200 -18.55 16.49 7.08
CA LYS A 200 -18.64 17.34 5.88
C LYS A 200 -19.95 17.13 5.14
N GLU A 201 -20.37 18.18 4.42
CA GLU A 201 -21.56 18.17 3.58
C GLU A 201 -21.46 17.08 2.51
N LYS A 202 -22.55 16.31 2.31
CA LYS A 202 -22.60 15.19 1.36
C LYS A 202 -22.93 15.63 -0.06
N ALA A 203 -23.71 16.68 -0.21
CA ALA A 203 -24.08 17.25 -1.51
C ALA A 203 -23.02 18.27 -1.96
N THR A 204 -22.68 18.26 -3.23
CA THR A 204 -21.74 19.22 -3.80
C THR A 204 -22.00 19.44 -5.29
N ARG A 205 -21.76 20.67 -5.75
CA ARG A 205 -21.72 21.02 -7.18
C ARG A 205 -20.35 20.83 -7.80
N SER A 206 -19.32 20.57 -6.97
CA SER A 206 -17.95 20.38 -7.46
C SER A 206 -17.84 19.17 -8.37
N ARG A 207 -17.03 19.30 -9.43
CA ARG A 207 -16.81 18.26 -10.44
C ARG A 207 -15.96 17.10 -9.93
N VAL A 208 -15.14 17.32 -8.88
CA VAL A 208 -14.24 16.32 -8.29
C VAL A 208 -14.59 16.11 -6.83
N VAL A 209 -14.81 14.87 -6.42
CA VAL A 209 -15.07 14.48 -5.02
C VAL A 209 -13.89 13.63 -4.53
N ILE A 210 -13.21 14.09 -3.50
CA ILE A 210 -12.13 13.36 -2.82
C ILE A 210 -12.68 12.80 -1.51
N SER A 211 -12.69 11.49 -1.34
CA SER A 211 -13.39 10.85 -0.22
C SER A 211 -12.63 9.66 0.35
N THR A 212 -12.95 9.31 1.60
CA THR A 212 -12.58 8.02 2.18
C THR A 212 -13.64 6.96 1.86
N TRP A 213 -13.23 5.67 1.81
CA TRP A 213 -14.20 4.60 1.59
C TRP A 213 -15.23 4.47 2.72
N GLN A 214 -14.85 4.85 3.96
CA GLN A 214 -15.74 4.85 5.13
C GLN A 214 -16.93 5.79 4.93
N SER A 215 -16.69 6.93 4.31
CA SER A 215 -17.73 7.93 4.02
C SER A 215 -18.64 7.50 2.87
N LEU A 216 -18.15 6.67 1.96
CA LEU A 216 -18.88 6.22 0.77
C LEU A 216 -19.74 4.98 1.02
N VAL A 217 -19.36 4.09 1.94
CA VAL A 217 -19.99 2.77 2.11
C VAL A 217 -21.50 2.84 2.36
N ASN A 218 -21.94 3.88 3.08
CA ASN A 218 -23.35 4.09 3.45
C ASN A 218 -24.09 5.08 2.54
N MET A 219 -23.48 5.49 1.40
CA MET A 219 -24.18 6.34 0.43
C MET A 219 -25.22 5.52 -0.35
N PRO A 220 -26.35 6.16 -0.75
CA PRO A 220 -27.35 5.48 -1.56
C PRO A 220 -26.84 5.16 -2.97
N GLU A 221 -27.54 4.30 -3.70
CA GLU A 221 -27.15 3.82 -5.04
C GLU A 221 -27.04 5.00 -6.03
N GLU A 222 -28.00 5.94 -5.96
CA GLU A 222 -28.09 7.11 -6.83
C GLU A 222 -26.86 8.02 -6.71
N PHE A 223 -26.23 8.06 -5.53
CA PHE A 223 -25.00 8.80 -5.32
C PHE A 223 -23.87 8.34 -6.26
N PHE A 224 -23.81 7.06 -6.55
CA PHE A 224 -22.74 6.50 -7.39
C PHE A 224 -22.97 6.73 -8.88
N GLN A 225 -24.21 6.94 -9.30
CA GLN A 225 -24.55 7.14 -10.71
C GLN A 225 -24.08 8.51 -11.25
N GLN A 226 -23.73 9.45 -10.38
CA GLN A 226 -23.19 10.75 -10.79
C GLN A 226 -21.71 10.70 -11.22
N PHE A 227 -21.01 9.57 -11.08
CA PHE A 227 -19.59 9.49 -11.39
C PHE A 227 -19.33 8.80 -12.74
N GLY A 228 -18.56 9.46 -13.61
CA GLY A 228 -18.06 8.91 -14.88
C GLY A 228 -16.60 8.47 -14.83
N THR A 229 -15.86 8.92 -13.80
CA THR A 229 -14.46 8.56 -13.58
C THR A 229 -14.20 8.25 -12.11
N VAL A 230 -13.42 7.20 -11.83
CA VAL A 230 -12.98 6.88 -10.48
C VAL A 230 -11.47 6.65 -10.42
N PHE A 231 -10.84 7.27 -9.43
CA PHE A 231 -9.47 7.03 -9.02
C PHE A 231 -9.43 6.35 -7.66
N GLY A 232 -8.52 5.39 -7.49
CA GLY A 232 -8.24 4.77 -6.20
C GLY A 232 -6.76 4.91 -5.86
N ASP A 233 -6.42 5.61 -4.79
CA ASP A 233 -5.06 5.61 -4.28
C ASP A 233 -4.89 4.54 -3.20
N GLU A 234 -3.66 3.99 -3.08
CA GLU A 234 -3.32 2.85 -2.22
C GLU A 234 -4.26 1.65 -2.42
N ALA A 235 -4.41 1.23 -3.68
CA ALA A 235 -5.36 0.21 -4.12
C ALA A 235 -5.19 -1.16 -3.43
N HIS A 236 -4.03 -1.47 -2.84
CA HIS A 236 -3.82 -2.68 -2.05
C HIS A 236 -4.79 -2.80 -0.84
N LEU A 237 -5.40 -1.70 -0.42
CA LEU A 237 -6.45 -1.67 0.61
C LEU A 237 -7.84 -1.99 0.07
N PHE A 238 -8.05 -1.98 -1.26
CA PHE A 238 -9.34 -2.24 -1.92
C PHE A 238 -9.80 -3.70 -1.92
N LYS A 239 -9.15 -4.54 -1.15
CA LYS A 239 -9.54 -5.93 -0.89
C LYS A 239 -10.68 -6.10 0.11
N SER A 240 -11.04 -5.05 0.83
CA SER A 240 -12.13 -5.10 1.81
C SER A 240 -13.50 -5.26 1.15
N LYS A 241 -14.44 -5.90 1.86
CA LYS A 241 -15.81 -6.09 1.39
C LYS A 241 -16.48 -4.76 1.03
N SER A 242 -16.28 -3.74 1.88
CA SER A 242 -16.86 -2.41 1.69
C SER A 242 -16.38 -1.72 0.42
N LEU A 243 -15.08 -1.79 0.13
CA LEU A 243 -14.52 -1.19 -1.09
C LEU A 243 -14.99 -1.90 -2.36
N LYS A 244 -15.08 -3.24 -2.35
CA LYS A 244 -15.71 -3.98 -3.44
C LYS A 244 -17.15 -3.51 -3.67
N GLN A 245 -17.93 -3.38 -2.59
CA GLN A 245 -19.31 -2.94 -2.66
C GLN A 245 -19.45 -1.53 -3.25
N ILE A 246 -18.60 -0.59 -2.86
CA ILE A 246 -18.57 0.76 -3.41
C ILE A 246 -18.27 0.73 -4.92
N LEU A 247 -17.20 0.06 -5.30
CA LEU A 247 -16.74 0.02 -6.70
C LEU A 247 -17.71 -0.73 -7.62
N SER A 248 -18.46 -1.71 -7.11
CA SER A 248 -19.49 -2.43 -7.88
C SER A 248 -20.74 -1.60 -8.14
N ARG A 249 -20.98 -0.51 -7.37
CA ARG A 249 -22.08 0.41 -7.61
C ARG A 249 -21.78 1.48 -8.67
N LEU A 250 -20.52 1.64 -9.08
CA LEU A 250 -20.09 2.58 -10.12
C LEU A 250 -20.33 2.00 -11.51
N THR A 251 -21.57 1.61 -11.83
CA THR A 251 -21.93 0.91 -13.06
C THR A 251 -21.87 1.77 -14.32
N THR A 252 -21.94 3.10 -14.16
CA THR A 252 -21.85 4.08 -15.27
C THR A 252 -20.49 4.79 -15.33
N CYS A 253 -19.43 4.19 -14.75
CA CYS A 253 -18.12 4.79 -14.60
C CYS A 253 -17.07 4.02 -15.46
N PRO A 254 -16.87 4.36 -16.74
CA PRO A 254 -15.97 3.65 -17.64
C PRO A 254 -14.49 3.88 -17.31
N TYR A 255 -14.13 5.08 -16.85
CA TYR A 255 -12.74 5.43 -16.55
C TYR A 255 -12.38 5.06 -15.12
N ARG A 256 -11.50 4.05 -14.97
CA ARG A 256 -11.16 3.46 -13.67
C ARG A 256 -9.66 3.29 -13.50
N ILE A 257 -9.02 4.20 -12.79
CA ILE A 257 -7.58 4.18 -12.58
C ILE A 257 -7.29 4.00 -11.09
N ALA A 258 -6.41 3.06 -10.78
CA ALA A 258 -5.91 2.91 -9.43
C ALA A 258 -4.39 3.04 -9.38
N THR A 259 -3.89 3.51 -8.24
CA THR A 259 -2.45 3.57 -7.95
C THR A 259 -2.16 2.81 -6.67
N THR A 260 -1.00 2.17 -6.61
CA THR A 260 -0.49 1.55 -5.39
C THR A 260 1.02 1.47 -5.42
N GLY A 261 1.65 1.61 -4.25
CA GLY A 261 3.09 1.39 -4.11
C GLY A 261 3.46 -0.08 -4.05
N THR A 262 2.55 -0.92 -3.60
CA THR A 262 2.81 -2.33 -3.30
C THR A 262 1.58 -3.20 -3.54
N LEU A 263 1.80 -4.45 -3.91
CA LEU A 263 0.81 -5.52 -3.84
C LEU A 263 1.30 -6.55 -2.82
N ASP A 264 0.40 -7.16 -2.07
CA ASP A 264 0.74 -8.11 -0.98
C ASP A 264 1.25 -9.48 -1.47
N GLY A 265 1.39 -9.65 -2.78
CA GLY A 265 1.86 -10.89 -3.41
C GLY A 265 0.79 -11.98 -3.52
N LEU A 266 -0.42 -11.75 -3.01
CA LEU A 266 -1.52 -12.71 -3.10
C LEU A 266 -2.28 -12.56 -4.42
N LEU A 267 -2.29 -13.62 -5.22
CA LEU A 267 -2.97 -13.63 -6.53
C LEU A 267 -4.46 -13.26 -6.42
N THR A 268 -5.14 -13.76 -5.37
CA THR A 268 -6.55 -13.45 -5.12
C THR A 268 -6.83 -11.96 -4.94
N HIS A 269 -5.97 -11.28 -4.17
CA HIS A 269 -6.13 -9.84 -3.96
C HIS A 269 -5.82 -9.05 -5.22
N LYS A 270 -4.76 -9.44 -5.94
CA LYS A 270 -4.38 -8.84 -7.21
C LYS A 270 -5.55 -8.91 -8.20
N LEU A 271 -6.09 -10.10 -8.44
CA LEU A 271 -7.18 -10.29 -9.40
C LEU A 271 -8.47 -9.55 -9.04
N VAL A 272 -8.78 -9.41 -7.75
CA VAL A 272 -9.92 -8.58 -7.32
C VAL A 272 -9.70 -7.11 -7.67
N ILE A 273 -8.52 -6.57 -7.40
CA ILE A 273 -8.20 -5.16 -7.68
C ILE A 273 -8.15 -4.93 -9.20
N GLU A 274 -7.50 -5.82 -9.94
CA GLU A 274 -7.44 -5.76 -11.40
C GLU A 274 -8.83 -5.93 -12.02
N GLY A 275 -9.67 -6.77 -11.46
CA GLY A 275 -11.06 -6.92 -11.89
C GLY A 275 -11.86 -5.62 -11.78
N LEU A 276 -11.66 -4.88 -10.70
CA LEU A 276 -12.37 -3.63 -10.43
C LEU A 276 -11.81 -2.42 -11.20
N PHE A 277 -10.50 -2.38 -11.45
CA PHE A 277 -9.84 -1.24 -12.10
C PHE A 277 -9.27 -1.56 -13.49
N GLY A 278 -8.68 -2.72 -13.69
CA GLY A 278 -8.01 -3.13 -14.91
C GLY A 278 -6.63 -3.72 -14.66
N PRO A 279 -5.94 -4.20 -15.69
CA PRO A 279 -4.65 -4.87 -15.58
C PRO A 279 -3.57 -4.00 -14.93
N THR A 280 -2.65 -4.64 -14.22
CA THR A 280 -1.52 -3.95 -13.58
C THR A 280 -0.46 -3.55 -14.59
N LYS A 281 -0.12 -2.26 -14.60
CA LYS A 281 1.06 -1.70 -15.27
C LYS A 281 2.11 -1.33 -14.22
N LYS A 282 3.26 -1.97 -14.27
CA LYS A 282 4.42 -1.56 -13.47
C LYS A 282 5.01 -0.30 -14.08
N VAL A 283 5.03 0.80 -13.30
CA VAL A 283 5.49 2.12 -13.76
C VAL A 283 7.01 2.23 -13.66
N VAL A 284 7.54 2.06 -12.45
CA VAL A 284 8.97 2.17 -12.16
C VAL A 284 9.31 1.33 -10.93
N THR A 285 10.56 0.92 -10.77
CA THR A 285 11.05 0.27 -9.56
C THR A 285 11.68 1.28 -8.60
N THR A 286 11.69 0.95 -7.30
CA THR A 286 12.37 1.77 -6.29
C THR A 286 13.85 1.95 -6.64
N LYS A 287 14.52 0.89 -7.10
CA LYS A 287 15.92 0.93 -7.54
C LYS A 287 16.16 1.94 -8.65
N LYS A 288 15.34 1.93 -9.71
CA LYS A 288 15.46 2.92 -10.81
C LYS A 288 15.26 4.36 -10.34
N LEU A 289 14.39 4.61 -9.35
CA LEU A 289 14.23 5.94 -8.77
C LEU A 289 15.46 6.38 -7.96
N MET A 290 16.11 5.45 -7.24
CA MET A 290 17.38 5.72 -6.56
C MET A 290 18.50 6.00 -7.56
N GLU A 291 18.68 5.17 -8.59
CA GLU A 291 19.67 5.34 -9.66
C GLU A 291 19.51 6.71 -10.36
N ARG A 292 18.27 7.15 -10.60
CA ARG A 292 17.95 8.48 -11.14
C ARG A 292 18.08 9.62 -10.11
N LYS A 293 18.54 9.33 -8.91
CA LYS A 293 18.68 10.29 -7.80
C LYS A 293 17.36 10.99 -7.43
N LEU A 294 16.22 10.39 -7.70
CA LEU A 294 14.89 10.88 -7.30
C LEU A 294 14.54 10.47 -5.88
N LEU A 295 15.14 9.38 -5.40
CA LEU A 295 15.07 8.92 -4.02
C LEU A 295 16.49 8.90 -3.40
N SER A 296 16.54 8.92 -2.07
CA SER A 296 17.80 8.73 -1.33
C SER A 296 18.31 7.30 -1.49
N ASN A 297 19.63 7.11 -1.47
CA ASN A 297 20.20 5.78 -1.43
C ASN A 297 19.85 5.09 -0.11
N LEU A 298 19.54 3.80 -0.16
CA LEU A 298 19.20 2.98 1.01
C LEU A 298 20.31 1.97 1.27
N THR A 299 20.75 1.89 2.52
CA THR A 299 21.56 0.79 3.03
C THR A 299 20.77 0.03 4.09
N ILE A 300 20.72 -1.29 4.02
CA ILE A 300 20.03 -2.14 4.99
C ILE A 300 21.06 -2.94 5.80
N ASP A 301 21.07 -2.72 7.10
CA ASP A 301 21.87 -3.50 8.05
C ASP A 301 20.94 -4.50 8.75
N CYS A 302 20.98 -5.78 8.37
CA CYS A 302 20.27 -6.86 9.04
C CYS A 302 21.07 -7.30 10.25
N LEU A 303 20.66 -6.85 11.44
CA LEU A 303 21.35 -7.11 12.70
C LEU A 303 20.80 -8.40 13.32
N MET A 304 21.49 -9.51 13.08
CA MET A 304 21.05 -10.84 13.52
C MET A 304 21.54 -11.10 14.94
N LEU A 305 20.63 -11.01 15.89
CA LEU A 305 20.88 -11.28 17.31
C LEU A 305 20.98 -12.79 17.55
N SER A 306 22.13 -13.23 18.02
CA SER A 306 22.39 -14.63 18.36
C SER A 306 22.22 -14.84 19.86
N TYR A 307 21.19 -15.57 20.24
CA TYR A 307 20.83 -15.88 21.61
C TYR A 307 21.68 -17.02 22.20
N THR A 308 21.67 -17.15 23.53
CA THR A 308 22.41 -18.22 24.22
C THR A 308 21.88 -19.61 23.84
N GLY A 309 22.67 -20.66 24.08
CA GLY A 309 22.25 -22.03 23.83
C GLY A 309 20.99 -22.41 24.64
N THR A 310 20.91 -21.92 25.87
CA THR A 310 19.78 -22.12 26.79
C THR A 310 18.50 -21.49 26.24
N ASP A 311 18.57 -20.21 25.81
CA ASP A 311 17.44 -19.49 25.20
C ASP A 311 16.90 -20.24 23.97
N ARG A 312 17.80 -20.66 23.07
CA ARG A 312 17.45 -21.37 21.83
C ARG A 312 16.84 -22.73 22.10
N GLN A 313 17.32 -23.44 23.11
CA GLN A 313 16.76 -24.73 23.53
C GLN A 313 15.38 -24.55 24.14
N PHE A 314 15.18 -23.53 24.98
CA PHE A 314 13.90 -23.18 25.60
C PHE A 314 12.85 -22.85 24.57
N MET A 315 13.20 -21.99 23.58
CA MET A 315 12.29 -21.54 22.54
C MET A 315 12.04 -22.55 21.42
N ARG A 316 12.62 -23.74 21.51
CA ARG A 316 12.41 -24.80 20.51
C ARG A 316 10.94 -25.25 20.47
N ARG A 317 10.32 -25.18 19.29
CA ARG A 317 8.94 -25.60 19.02
C ARG A 317 7.85 -24.79 19.78
N THR A 318 8.15 -23.60 20.22
CA THR A 318 7.13 -22.68 20.76
C THR A 318 6.18 -22.22 19.66
N ARG A 319 4.96 -21.83 20.08
CA ARG A 319 4.00 -21.20 19.13
C ARG A 319 4.47 -19.80 18.77
N TYR A 320 4.06 -19.33 17.61
CA TYR A 320 4.43 -17.99 17.12
C TYR A 320 4.09 -16.86 18.12
N ALA A 321 2.92 -16.95 18.78
CA ALA A 321 2.50 -15.92 19.74
C ALA A 321 3.45 -15.88 20.95
N ASP A 322 3.84 -17.04 21.45
CA ASP A 322 4.72 -17.18 22.62
C ASP A 322 6.16 -16.72 22.26
N GLU A 323 6.63 -17.06 21.06
CA GLU A 323 7.93 -16.59 20.55
C GLU A 323 7.98 -15.07 20.42
N ILE A 324 6.95 -14.45 19.85
CA ILE A 324 6.88 -12.98 19.73
C ILE A 324 6.85 -12.33 21.10
N GLU A 325 6.04 -12.83 22.02
CA GLU A 325 5.94 -12.26 23.36
C GLU A 325 7.30 -12.33 24.09
N TRP A 326 7.96 -13.48 23.99
CA TRP A 326 9.28 -13.69 24.57
C TRP A 326 10.33 -12.73 24.00
N ILE A 327 10.36 -12.53 22.69
CA ILE A 327 11.28 -11.63 22.00
C ILE A 327 11.07 -10.16 22.40
N VAL A 328 9.83 -9.69 22.38
CA VAL A 328 9.54 -8.25 22.63
C VAL A 328 9.68 -7.86 24.11
N THR A 329 9.67 -8.84 25.02
CA THR A 329 9.88 -8.62 26.45
C THR A 329 11.31 -8.92 26.93
N ASP A 330 12.23 -9.33 26.05
CA ASP A 330 13.63 -9.55 26.40
C ASP A 330 14.36 -8.23 26.62
N GLU A 331 14.77 -7.97 27.87
CA GLU A 331 15.44 -6.72 28.27
C GLU A 331 16.76 -6.50 27.55
N ARG A 332 17.55 -7.54 27.32
CA ARG A 332 18.86 -7.46 26.62
C ARG A 332 18.66 -6.97 25.18
N ARG A 333 17.63 -7.52 24.54
CA ARG A 333 17.22 -7.15 23.18
C ARG A 333 16.72 -5.70 23.13
N ASN A 334 15.86 -5.34 24.06
CA ASN A 334 15.29 -3.99 24.12
C ASN A 334 16.39 -2.96 24.42
N LYS A 335 17.33 -3.27 25.33
CA LYS A 335 18.51 -2.45 25.60
C LYS A 335 19.36 -2.28 24.33
N PHE A 336 19.62 -3.36 23.60
CA PHE A 336 20.35 -3.29 22.32
C PHE A 336 19.67 -2.33 21.33
N ILE A 337 18.34 -2.38 21.21
CA ILE A 337 17.56 -1.48 20.33
C ILE A 337 17.68 -0.02 20.79
N CYS A 338 17.57 0.25 22.10
CA CYS A 338 17.71 1.58 22.66
C CYS A 338 19.13 2.14 22.46
N ASP A 339 20.15 1.36 22.78
CA ASP A 339 21.56 1.71 22.58
C ASP A 339 21.87 2.01 21.10
N LEU A 340 21.28 1.23 20.19
CA LEU A 340 21.40 1.46 18.75
C LEU A 340 20.78 2.81 18.36
N ALA A 341 19.58 3.11 18.85
CA ALA A 341 18.89 4.36 18.54
C ALA A 341 19.64 5.58 19.08
N GLU A 342 20.23 5.47 20.27
CA GLU A 342 21.03 6.53 20.87
C GLU A 342 22.34 6.81 20.14
N ARG A 343 23.04 5.75 19.70
CA ARG A 343 24.32 5.87 18.96
C ARG A 343 24.17 6.32 17.52
N THR A 344 22.98 6.14 16.94
CA THR A 344 22.72 6.42 15.53
C THR A 344 22.53 7.92 15.31
N LYS A 345 23.34 8.55 14.47
CA LYS A 345 23.25 9.98 14.16
C LYS A 345 22.03 10.29 13.25
N GLY A 346 21.40 11.41 13.51
CA GLY A 346 20.22 11.90 12.77
C GLY A 346 18.91 11.29 13.27
N ASN A 347 17.79 11.83 12.78
CA ASN A 347 16.47 11.41 13.21
C ASN A 347 16.24 9.93 12.97
N THR A 348 15.95 9.21 14.04
CA THR A 348 15.81 7.75 14.06
C THR A 348 14.40 7.34 14.45
N LEU A 349 13.75 6.56 13.59
CA LEU A 349 12.43 5.99 13.82
C LEU A 349 12.53 4.55 14.27
N VAL A 350 12.04 4.25 15.46
CA VAL A 350 11.95 2.89 16.01
C VAL A 350 10.52 2.38 15.84
N LEU A 351 10.32 1.36 14.99
CA LEU A 351 9.01 0.83 14.66
C LEU A 351 8.68 -0.41 15.47
N PHE A 352 7.57 -0.35 16.21
CA PHE A 352 7.05 -1.44 17.02
C PHE A 352 5.63 -1.87 16.62
N GLN A 353 5.22 -3.07 17.08
CA GLN A 353 3.88 -3.62 16.84
C GLN A 353 2.98 -3.57 18.08
N PHE A 354 3.50 -3.85 19.27
CA PHE A 354 2.73 -3.99 20.51
C PHE A 354 2.94 -2.78 21.41
N VAL A 355 1.87 -2.01 21.64
CA VAL A 355 1.94 -0.73 22.37
C VAL A 355 2.40 -0.97 23.82
N GLU A 356 1.65 -1.79 24.58
CA GLU A 356 1.91 -1.99 26.00
C GLU A 356 3.19 -2.82 26.25
N LYS A 357 3.32 -3.96 25.58
CA LYS A 357 4.39 -4.93 25.85
C LYS A 357 5.75 -4.58 25.24
N HIS A 358 5.81 -3.62 24.31
CA HIS A 358 7.05 -3.28 23.63
C HIS A 358 7.26 -1.77 23.45
N GLY A 359 6.29 -1.05 22.85
CA GLY A 359 6.45 0.38 22.56
C GLY A 359 6.66 1.22 23.83
N LYS A 360 5.82 1.03 24.87
CA LYS A 360 5.96 1.74 26.15
C LYS A 360 7.23 1.33 26.88
N VAL A 361 7.65 0.07 26.79
CA VAL A 361 8.90 -0.42 27.39
C VAL A 361 10.10 0.29 26.78
N LEU A 362 10.18 0.34 25.44
CA LEU A 362 11.26 1.06 24.75
C LEU A 362 11.27 2.56 25.09
N HIS A 363 10.08 3.17 25.19
CA HIS A 363 9.95 4.58 25.58
C HIS A 363 10.45 4.84 27.01
N GLU A 364 10.06 3.98 27.95
CA GLU A 364 10.51 4.09 29.35
C GLU A 364 12.03 3.91 29.47
N MET A 365 12.61 2.96 28.73
CA MET A 365 14.08 2.75 28.71
C MET A 365 14.85 3.93 28.11
N LEU A 366 14.22 4.76 27.29
CA LEU A 366 14.82 5.93 26.65
C LEU A 366 14.44 7.26 27.32
N LYS A 367 13.75 7.24 28.48
CA LYS A 367 13.34 8.48 29.18
C LYS A 367 14.47 9.39 29.56
N ASP A 368 15.63 8.82 29.92
CA ASP A 368 16.85 9.54 30.32
C ASP A 368 17.81 9.74 29.14
N SER A 369 17.34 9.55 27.91
CA SER A 369 18.13 9.75 26.68
C SER A 369 18.56 11.22 26.55
N LYS A 370 19.78 11.43 26.05
CA LYS A 370 20.29 12.76 25.71
C LYS A 370 19.60 13.37 24.47
N LYS A 371 18.94 12.54 23.68
CA LYS A 371 18.20 12.97 22.50
C LYS A 371 16.72 13.19 22.82
N PRO A 372 16.04 14.12 22.13
CA PRO A 372 14.60 14.24 22.23
C PRO A 372 13.91 12.92 21.82
N VAL A 373 13.06 12.38 22.68
CA VAL A 373 12.33 11.12 22.45
C VAL A 373 10.85 11.41 22.32
N HIS A 374 10.23 10.92 21.23
CA HIS A 374 8.81 11.10 20.94
C HIS A 374 8.13 9.74 20.81
N PHE A 375 6.96 9.59 21.45
CA PHE A 375 6.18 8.35 21.40
C PHE A 375 4.85 8.55 20.69
N ILE A 376 4.60 7.77 19.62
CA ILE A 376 3.42 7.91 18.75
C ILE A 376 2.77 6.53 18.52
N TYR A 377 1.48 6.41 18.81
CA TYR A 377 0.71 5.20 18.53
C TYR A 377 -0.74 5.53 18.13
N GLY A 378 -1.58 4.50 17.92
CA GLY A 378 -2.96 4.67 17.46
C GLY A 378 -3.84 5.54 18.35
N GLY A 379 -3.57 5.56 19.66
CA GLY A 379 -4.26 6.42 20.64
C GLY A 379 -3.76 7.87 20.73
N THR A 380 -2.68 8.23 20.02
CA THR A 380 -2.18 9.61 19.99
C THR A 380 -3.08 10.46 19.10
N ASP A 381 -3.48 11.64 19.54
CA ASP A 381 -4.33 12.56 18.77
C ASP A 381 -3.67 13.05 17.49
N VAL A 382 -4.48 13.42 16.51
CA VAL A 382 -3.99 13.88 15.20
C VAL A 382 -3.14 15.16 15.35
N GLU A 383 -3.55 16.09 16.21
CA GLU A 383 -2.84 17.33 16.46
C GLU A 383 -1.47 17.08 17.11
N GLN A 384 -1.40 16.18 18.07
CA GLN A 384 -0.13 15.76 18.69
C GLN A 384 0.82 15.09 17.70
N ARG A 385 0.29 14.24 16.81
CA ARG A 385 1.13 13.62 15.75
C ARG A 385 1.71 14.67 14.82
N GLU A 386 0.92 15.67 14.47
CA GLU A 386 1.36 16.74 13.58
C GLU A 386 2.36 17.67 14.29
N ALA A 387 2.19 17.96 15.58
CA ALA A 387 3.15 18.70 16.38
C ALA A 387 4.50 17.97 16.45
N VAL A 388 4.52 16.67 16.75
CA VAL A 388 5.74 15.86 16.76
C VAL A 388 6.40 15.85 15.36
N ARG A 389 5.62 15.74 14.28
CA ARG A 389 6.15 15.81 12.92
C ARG A 389 6.90 17.12 12.67
N LYS A 390 6.32 18.26 13.05
CA LYS A 390 6.96 19.58 12.91
C LYS A 390 8.23 19.68 13.71
N LEU A 391 8.20 19.28 14.98
CA LEU A 391 9.38 19.29 15.86
C LEU A 391 10.53 18.46 15.29
N VAL A 392 10.25 17.26 14.79
CA VAL A 392 11.27 16.39 14.20
C VAL A 392 11.80 16.94 12.87
N GLU A 393 11.01 17.69 12.12
CA GLU A 393 11.48 18.38 10.91
C GLU A 393 12.41 19.56 11.22
N GLU A 394 12.33 20.13 12.43
CA GLU A 394 13.19 21.23 12.92
C GLU A 394 14.42 20.74 13.67
N THR A 395 14.42 19.49 14.16
CA THR A 395 15.51 18.88 14.92
C THR A 395 16.32 17.89 14.08
N ASP A 396 17.59 17.72 14.39
CA ASP A 396 18.52 16.90 13.60
C ASP A 396 18.90 15.55 14.25
N ASP A 397 18.51 15.27 15.49
CA ASP A 397 18.95 14.05 16.20
C ASP A 397 17.90 13.56 17.23
N SER A 398 16.67 13.36 16.76
CA SER A 398 15.56 12.88 17.59
C SER A 398 15.32 11.38 17.43
N ILE A 399 14.79 10.74 18.48
CA ILE A 399 14.30 9.36 18.46
C ILE A 399 12.77 9.39 18.46
N ILE A 400 12.16 8.75 17.46
CA ILE A 400 10.71 8.61 17.32
C ILE A 400 10.35 7.13 17.49
N ILE A 401 9.62 6.81 18.54
CA ILE A 401 9.11 5.45 18.80
C ILE A 401 7.67 5.41 18.31
N ALA A 402 7.40 4.67 17.22
CA ALA A 402 6.09 4.69 16.59
C ALA A 402 5.56 3.29 16.27
N SER A 403 4.22 3.11 16.36
CA SER A 403 3.61 1.87 15.91
C SER A 403 3.59 1.77 14.38
N TYR A 404 3.76 0.56 13.82
CA TYR A 404 3.67 0.32 12.38
C TYR A 404 2.37 0.85 11.78
N GLY A 405 1.24 0.70 12.49
CA GLY A 405 -0.06 1.16 12.04
C GLY A 405 -0.11 2.68 11.88
N THR A 406 0.32 3.41 12.88
CA THR A 406 0.31 4.89 12.88
C THR A 406 1.25 5.46 11.83
N PHE A 407 2.45 4.88 11.71
CA PHE A 407 3.42 5.36 10.74
C PHE A 407 2.99 5.05 9.29
N SER A 408 2.33 3.91 9.03
CA SER A 408 1.87 3.56 7.68
C SER A 408 0.73 4.44 7.17
N THR A 409 -0.06 5.06 8.05
CA THR A 409 -1.32 5.74 7.68
C THR A 409 -1.30 7.27 7.75
N GLY A 410 -0.22 7.93 8.20
CA GLY A 410 -0.33 9.37 8.33
C GLY A 410 0.89 10.20 8.69
N VAL A 411 1.96 9.63 9.20
CA VAL A 411 3.13 10.42 9.61
C VAL A 411 4.14 10.49 8.47
N ASN A 412 4.31 11.67 7.87
CA ASN A 412 5.27 11.91 6.79
C ASN A 412 6.40 12.81 7.31
N ILE A 413 7.49 12.21 7.75
CA ILE A 413 8.68 12.93 8.24
C ILE A 413 9.72 12.98 7.11
N LYS A 414 10.02 14.19 6.62
CA LYS A 414 10.98 14.38 5.51
C LYS A 414 12.43 14.17 5.95
N ARG A 415 12.77 14.55 7.18
CA ARG A 415 14.13 14.45 7.77
C ARG A 415 14.38 13.15 8.52
N LEU A 416 13.93 12.01 8.01
CA LEU A 416 14.11 10.72 8.64
C LEU A 416 15.36 10.03 8.08
N ASN A 417 16.41 9.94 8.86
CA ASN A 417 17.71 9.37 8.46
C ASN A 417 17.74 7.85 8.65
N ASN A 418 17.21 7.36 9.76
CA ASN A 418 17.29 5.96 10.15
C ASN A 418 15.92 5.38 10.48
N ILE A 419 15.71 4.10 10.15
CA ILE A 419 14.59 3.29 10.65
C ILE A 419 15.15 2.07 11.34
N VAL A 420 14.59 1.71 12.49
CA VAL A 420 14.85 0.47 13.22
C VAL A 420 13.56 -0.36 13.20
N PHE A 421 13.59 -1.54 12.61
CA PHE A 421 12.50 -2.52 12.72
C PHE A 421 12.64 -3.27 14.03
N ALA A 422 12.09 -2.70 15.11
CA ALA A 422 12.17 -3.27 16.45
C ALA A 422 11.28 -4.50 16.64
N SER A 423 10.12 -4.56 15.99
CA SER A 423 9.26 -5.75 16.02
C SER A 423 9.32 -6.53 14.69
N PRO A 424 9.46 -7.86 14.72
CA PRO A 424 9.47 -8.69 13.52
C PRO A 424 8.16 -8.58 12.73
N SER A 425 8.26 -8.36 11.44
CA SER A 425 7.10 -8.33 10.53
C SER A 425 7.43 -9.02 9.22
N LYS A 426 6.53 -9.87 8.70
CA LYS A 426 6.63 -10.45 7.36
C LYS A 426 5.85 -9.69 6.31
N SER A 427 5.10 -8.65 6.70
CA SER A 427 4.21 -7.93 5.78
C SER A 427 5.00 -7.11 4.76
N ARG A 428 5.01 -7.57 3.50
CA ARG A 428 5.62 -6.86 2.37
C ARG A 428 5.17 -5.40 2.28
N VAL A 429 3.87 -5.16 2.47
CA VAL A 429 3.29 -3.82 2.41
C VAL A 429 3.89 -2.91 3.48
N ARG A 430 3.94 -3.37 4.75
CA ARG A 430 4.51 -2.58 5.86
C ARG A 430 5.98 -2.25 5.65
N VAL A 431 6.76 -3.26 5.24
CA VAL A 431 8.20 -3.11 4.98
C VAL A 431 8.44 -2.07 3.90
N LEU A 432 7.83 -2.22 2.73
CA LEU A 432 8.02 -1.32 1.60
C LEU A 432 7.46 0.09 1.83
N GLN A 433 6.33 0.23 2.55
CA GLN A 433 5.80 1.54 2.91
C GLN A 433 6.71 2.28 3.88
N SER A 434 7.26 1.60 4.89
CA SER A 434 8.21 2.19 5.83
C SER A 434 9.48 2.65 5.13
N ILE A 435 10.07 1.80 4.31
CA ILE A 435 11.26 2.12 3.50
C ILE A 435 10.96 3.28 2.54
N GLY A 436 9.86 3.22 1.80
CA GLY A 436 9.50 4.23 0.80
C GLY A 436 9.31 5.64 1.39
N ARG A 437 8.86 5.75 2.64
CA ARG A 437 8.76 7.05 3.34
C ARG A 437 10.13 7.60 3.71
N GLN A 438 11.03 6.73 4.16
CA GLN A 438 12.40 7.10 4.47
C GLN A 438 13.18 7.55 3.24
N LEU A 439 12.90 6.98 2.06
CA LEU A 439 13.63 7.28 0.84
C LEU A 439 13.34 8.66 0.24
N ARG A 440 12.32 9.38 0.71
CA ARG A 440 12.03 10.73 0.21
C ARG A 440 13.22 11.64 0.45
N LYS A 441 13.65 12.32 -0.62
CA LYS A 441 14.73 13.31 -0.54
C LYS A 441 14.30 14.53 0.25
N SER A 442 15.23 15.06 1.03
CA SER A 442 15.19 16.42 1.57
C SER A 442 16.53 17.11 1.28
N VAL A 443 16.58 18.42 1.37
CA VAL A 443 17.81 19.23 1.12
C VAL A 443 18.99 18.74 1.98
N HIS A 444 18.69 18.16 3.17
CA HIS A 444 19.69 17.73 4.15
C HIS A 444 19.95 16.22 4.17
N LYS A 445 19.42 15.44 3.17
CA LYS A 445 19.47 13.97 3.24
C LYS A 445 19.76 13.36 1.88
N SER A 446 20.95 12.76 1.75
CA SER A 446 21.38 11.97 0.58
C SER A 446 21.28 10.45 0.79
N THR A 447 21.34 9.98 2.02
CA THR A 447 21.35 8.56 2.39
C THR A 447 20.30 8.24 3.44
N ALA A 448 19.76 7.03 3.38
CA ALA A 448 18.83 6.46 4.35
C ALA A 448 19.37 5.12 4.83
N ARG A 449 19.23 4.81 6.11
CA ARG A 449 19.68 3.55 6.69
C ARG A 449 18.54 2.83 7.40
N LEU A 450 18.35 1.55 7.07
CA LEU A 450 17.42 0.67 7.75
C LEU A 450 18.21 -0.34 8.58
N TYR A 451 17.89 -0.43 9.86
CA TYR A 451 18.35 -1.46 10.78
C TYR A 451 17.22 -2.49 10.94
N ASP A 452 17.40 -3.66 10.37
CA ASP A 452 16.45 -4.77 10.48
C ASP A 452 16.90 -5.71 11.60
N ILE A 453 16.22 -5.65 12.75
CA ILE A 453 16.52 -6.51 13.89
C ILE A 453 15.97 -7.91 13.60
N VAL A 454 16.87 -8.88 13.61
CA VAL A 454 16.59 -10.28 13.29
C VAL A 454 16.89 -11.14 14.52
N ASP A 455 15.95 -11.98 14.90
CA ASP A 455 16.08 -12.83 16.08
C ASP A 455 16.36 -14.27 15.67
N ASP A 456 17.61 -14.74 15.86
CA ASP A 456 18.02 -16.12 15.58
C ASP A 456 17.96 -16.97 16.87
N LEU A 457 16.81 -17.60 17.05
CA LEU A 457 16.52 -18.58 18.09
C LEU A 457 16.55 -20.02 17.54
N SER A 458 17.21 -20.24 16.41
CA SER A 458 17.31 -21.55 15.77
C SER A 458 18.06 -22.55 16.65
N TRP A 459 17.57 -23.80 16.70
CA TRP A 459 18.17 -24.88 17.46
C TRP A 459 18.23 -26.18 16.65
N LYS A 460 19.44 -26.65 16.37
CA LYS A 460 19.69 -27.82 15.50
C LYS A 460 19.02 -27.61 14.13
N LYS A 461 18.05 -28.45 13.74
CA LYS A 461 17.30 -28.37 12.49
C LYS A 461 16.03 -27.49 12.57
N TYR A 462 15.76 -26.90 13.73
CA TYR A 462 14.57 -26.07 13.94
C TYR A 462 14.90 -24.60 13.69
N GLU A 463 14.20 -23.98 12.78
CA GLU A 463 14.22 -22.53 12.57
C GLU A 463 13.00 -21.90 13.24
N ASN A 464 13.23 -20.87 14.05
CA ASN A 464 12.16 -20.14 14.72
C ASN A 464 11.30 -19.30 13.75
N HIS A 465 10.13 -18.90 14.20
CA HIS A 465 9.12 -18.22 13.35
C HIS A 465 9.61 -16.84 12.87
N THR A 466 10.24 -16.06 13.73
CA THR A 466 10.71 -14.70 13.40
C THR A 466 11.91 -14.72 12.49
N LEU A 467 12.77 -15.73 12.54
CA LEU A 467 13.84 -15.93 11.57
C LEU A 467 13.25 -16.25 10.18
N ARG A 468 12.22 -17.10 10.10
CA ARG A 468 11.50 -17.32 8.83
C ARG A 468 10.87 -16.04 8.29
N HIS A 469 10.34 -15.16 9.15
CA HIS A 469 9.85 -13.84 8.75
C HIS A 469 10.95 -12.94 8.19
N PHE A 470 12.18 -13.04 8.70
CA PHE A 470 13.33 -12.35 8.13
C PHE A 470 13.63 -12.84 6.71
N TYR A 471 13.62 -14.15 6.46
CA TYR A 471 13.82 -14.66 5.10
C TYR A 471 12.75 -14.17 4.12
N GLU A 472 11.51 -13.97 4.57
CA GLU A 472 10.49 -13.32 3.72
C GLU A 472 10.81 -11.84 3.46
N ARG A 473 11.34 -11.08 4.44
CA ARG A 473 11.83 -9.71 4.21
C ARG A 473 13.01 -9.67 3.26
N LYS A 474 13.96 -10.62 3.41
CA LYS A 474 15.11 -10.76 2.52
C LYS A 474 14.68 -10.94 1.06
N LYS A 475 13.68 -11.80 0.79
CA LYS A 475 13.10 -11.93 -0.57
C LYS A 475 12.56 -10.60 -1.11
N ILE A 476 12.03 -9.74 -0.24
CA ILE A 476 11.57 -8.41 -0.64
C ILE A 476 12.77 -7.53 -1.01
N TYR A 477 13.83 -7.54 -0.21
CA TYR A 477 15.06 -6.78 -0.47
C TYR A 477 15.71 -7.19 -1.79
N ASP A 478 15.82 -8.49 -2.04
CA ASP A 478 16.32 -9.05 -3.29
C ASP A 478 15.43 -8.63 -4.49
N ALA A 479 14.11 -8.73 -4.36
CA ALA A 479 13.15 -8.39 -5.44
C ALA A 479 13.11 -6.90 -5.79
N GLU A 480 13.35 -6.01 -4.81
CA GLU A 480 13.45 -4.56 -5.03
C GLU A 480 14.87 -4.11 -5.39
N GLY A 481 15.87 -5.02 -5.29
CA GLY A 481 17.27 -4.77 -5.58
C GLY A 481 17.93 -3.84 -4.56
N PHE A 482 17.53 -3.91 -3.29
CA PHE A 482 18.18 -3.16 -2.22
C PHE A 482 19.50 -3.78 -1.80
N ASP A 483 20.49 -2.94 -1.53
CA ASP A 483 21.77 -3.41 -0.96
C ASP A 483 21.59 -3.63 0.55
N TYR A 484 21.93 -4.85 1.00
CA TYR A 484 21.88 -5.20 2.41
C TYR A 484 23.10 -6.03 2.85
N LYS A 485 23.41 -5.96 4.13
CA LYS A 485 24.39 -6.83 4.77
C LYS A 485 23.79 -7.48 6.02
N ILE A 486 24.25 -8.68 6.34
CA ILE A 486 23.86 -9.42 7.55
C ILE A 486 25.03 -9.37 8.53
N VAL A 487 24.77 -8.85 9.73
CA VAL A 487 25.76 -8.76 10.80
C VAL A 487 25.26 -9.58 11.98
N LYS A 488 26.02 -10.60 12.38
CA LYS A 488 25.69 -11.40 13.56
C LYS A 488 26.18 -10.69 14.82
N ILE A 489 25.31 -10.57 15.80
CA ILE A 489 25.58 -9.88 17.07
C ILE A 489 25.23 -10.83 18.20
N PRO A 490 26.23 -11.23 19.03
CA PRO A 490 25.95 -12.05 20.18
C PRO A 490 25.15 -11.23 21.23
N LEU A 491 24.02 -11.75 21.65
CA LEU A 491 23.25 -11.20 22.75
C LEU A 491 23.75 -11.87 24.04
N THR A 492 24.65 -11.17 24.74
CA THR A 492 25.30 -11.68 25.96
C THR A 492 24.50 -11.39 27.23
N GLY A 493 24.75 -12.14 28.30
CA GLY A 493 24.05 -12.03 29.59
C GLY A 493 22.90 -13.00 29.72
N GLU A 494 22.56 -13.35 30.96
CA GLU A 494 21.36 -14.13 31.26
C GLU A 494 20.12 -13.25 31.24
N ARG A 495 19.00 -13.83 30.86
CA ARG A 495 17.70 -13.17 30.93
C ARG A 495 17.29 -13.10 32.41
N ASN A 496 16.95 -11.91 32.91
CA ASN A 496 16.32 -11.79 34.21
C ASN A 496 14.96 -12.51 34.18
N GLU A 497 14.87 -13.64 34.89
CA GLU A 497 13.63 -14.43 34.97
C GLU A 497 12.62 -13.75 35.90
N GLN A 498 11.97 -12.69 35.44
CA GLN A 498 10.61 -12.41 35.89
C GLN A 498 9.66 -13.14 34.93
N ASN A 499 9.23 -14.30 35.36
CA ASN A 499 8.53 -15.30 34.58
C ASN A 499 7.04 -14.92 34.36
N PRO A 500 6.57 -14.48 33.16
CA PRO A 500 5.15 -14.27 32.93
C PRO A 500 4.39 -15.55 32.52
N LEU A 501 5.04 -16.72 32.45
CA LEU A 501 4.44 -17.98 31.99
C LEU A 501 4.14 -18.99 33.12
N GLN A 502 4.29 -18.61 34.40
CA GLN A 502 3.80 -19.41 35.55
C GLN A 502 2.53 -18.80 36.12
N GLY A 503 1.43 -18.91 35.39
CA GLY A 503 0.14 -18.44 35.89
C GLY A 503 -0.98 -18.60 34.90
N SER A 504 -1.33 -19.82 34.54
CA SER A 504 -2.67 -20.27 34.13
C SER A 504 -2.68 -21.77 33.89
#